data_8c1a50201c875ef12e254ceadb25d1b4
#
_entry.id   8c1a50201c875ef12e254ceadb25d1b4
#
_cell.length_a   1.000
_cell.length_b   1.000
_cell.length_c   1.000
_cell.angle_alpha   90.00
_cell.angle_beta   90.00
_cell.angle_gamma   90.00
#
_symmetry.space_group_name_H-M   'P 1'
#
loop_
_entity.id
_entity.type
_entity.pdbx_description
1 polymer ?
#
loop_
_entity_poly.entity_id
_entity_poly.type
_entity_poly.pdbx_seq_one_letter_code
_entity_poly.pdbx_strand_id
1 'polypeptide(L)'
;FSAGVDSFYTILKHMGNKKTPSYNVTHLLLAVNGAAATGVSEEMDREWLEASREKFQKYAAAMGLELICAGGNIDLLYLNDTCLGGDAITTSSFVYALQKLFSTYYWASAYPANIFSFNQSDGGFCENVSVSYISTRKLKFYHSGSEINRIGKVKYIADNPLVQKVLTVCGELDAFNCGCCFKCLRTMSELYAIKKLELFKDSFPADNYKKHFISKFAQELSTDHPPFTTDIINEMKNNRIKIPFIVYLLSFLVYKPLYMLRSKLKHIVWLRRLFYKFNLDEKILGRKQGSK
;
A
#
# COMPACT_ATOMS: atom_id res chain seq x y z
N PHE A 1 7.24 -4.49 6.92
CA PHE A 1 7.51 -4.70 5.49
C PHE A 1 6.28 -5.31 4.83
N SER A 2 5.69 -4.62 3.88
CA SER A 2 4.45 -5.03 3.19
C SER A 2 4.67 -5.46 1.72
N ALA A 3 5.91 -5.44 1.25
CA ALA A 3 6.25 -5.58 -0.18
C ALA A 3 5.55 -4.57 -1.11
N GLY A 4 5.03 -3.45 -0.56
CA GLY A 4 4.44 -2.36 -1.31
C GLY A 4 5.46 -1.34 -1.83
N VAL A 5 4.97 -0.37 -2.62
CA VAL A 5 5.81 0.68 -3.24
C VAL A 5 6.63 1.44 -2.21
N ASP A 6 6.00 1.88 -1.12
CA ASP A 6 6.66 2.72 -0.10
C ASP A 6 7.71 1.93 0.68
N SER A 7 7.43 0.65 0.98
CA SER A 7 8.37 -0.27 1.61
C SER A 7 9.60 -0.52 0.73
N PHE A 8 9.42 -0.85 -0.55
CA PHE A 8 10.55 -1.07 -1.44
C PHE A 8 11.36 0.20 -1.70
N TYR A 9 10.71 1.35 -1.84
CA TYR A 9 11.42 2.62 -1.95
C TYR A 9 12.34 2.83 -0.73
N THR A 10 11.81 2.68 0.48
CA THR A 10 12.57 2.84 1.72
C THR A 10 13.74 1.86 1.81
N ILE A 11 13.52 0.59 1.50
CA ILE A 11 14.58 -0.42 1.53
C ILE A 11 15.68 -0.05 0.54
N LEU A 12 15.36 0.14 -0.73
CA LEU A 12 16.35 0.39 -1.78
C LEU A 12 17.12 1.71 -1.54
N LYS A 13 16.47 2.71 -0.94
CA LYS A 13 17.11 3.99 -0.59
C LYS A 13 18.12 3.83 0.54
N HIS A 14 17.86 2.94 1.49
CA HIS A 14 18.68 2.74 2.70
C HIS A 14 19.47 1.44 2.68
N MET A 15 19.70 0.85 1.52
CA MET A 15 20.58 -0.31 1.34
C MET A 15 21.91 0.08 0.70
N GLY A 16 22.99 -0.58 1.11
CA GLY A 16 24.29 -0.50 0.46
C GLY A 16 24.98 0.87 0.54
N ASN A 17 24.59 1.74 1.47
CA ASN A 17 25.19 3.03 1.66
C ASN A 17 26.57 2.88 2.33
N LYS A 18 27.64 3.12 1.55
CA LYS A 18 29.02 3.02 2.04
C LYS A 18 29.46 4.19 2.93
N LYS A 19 28.81 5.36 2.81
CA LYS A 19 29.15 6.55 3.61
C LYS A 19 28.60 6.49 5.03
N THR A 20 27.42 5.89 5.20
CA THR A 20 26.74 5.78 6.50
C THR A 20 26.24 4.35 6.72
N PRO A 21 27.16 3.35 6.85
CA PRO A 21 26.76 1.93 6.91
C PRO A 21 25.88 1.59 8.11
N SER A 22 26.02 2.30 9.22
CA SER A 22 25.18 2.12 10.42
C SER A 22 23.70 2.50 10.24
N TYR A 23 23.38 3.19 9.14
CA TYR A 23 22.01 3.55 8.76
C TYR A 23 21.44 2.65 7.65
N ASN A 24 22.17 1.62 7.24
CA ASN A 24 21.62 0.64 6.30
C ASN A 24 20.56 -0.22 6.96
N VAL A 25 19.51 -0.54 6.15
CA VAL A 25 18.52 -1.55 6.53
C VAL A 25 19.22 -2.92 6.59
N THR A 26 19.04 -3.62 7.69
CA THR A 26 19.58 -4.97 7.93
C THR A 26 18.46 -5.98 8.16
N HIS A 27 17.31 -5.52 8.63
CA HIS A 27 16.16 -6.35 8.96
C HIS A 27 14.88 -5.75 8.42
N LEU A 28 13.93 -6.61 8.08
CA LEU A 28 12.56 -6.26 7.74
C LEU A 28 11.63 -6.68 8.88
N LEU A 29 10.73 -5.82 9.29
CA LEU A 29 9.69 -6.15 10.25
C LEU A 29 8.37 -6.40 9.53
N LEU A 30 7.84 -7.62 9.61
CA LEU A 30 6.48 -7.95 9.25
C LEU A 30 5.64 -7.90 10.52
N ALA A 31 4.88 -6.83 10.68
CA ALA A 31 3.99 -6.64 11.82
C ALA A 31 2.54 -6.89 11.40
N VAL A 32 1.82 -7.68 12.18
CA VAL A 32 0.38 -7.93 11.98
C VAL A 32 -0.38 -7.06 12.96
N ASN A 33 -0.71 -5.87 12.49
CA ASN A 33 -1.51 -4.87 13.16
C ASN A 33 -1.92 -3.80 12.14
N GLY A 34 -2.92 -3.00 12.44
CA GLY A 34 -3.34 -1.89 11.59
C GLY A 34 -3.53 -2.28 10.13
N ALA A 35 -2.70 -1.73 9.25
CA ALA A 35 -2.81 -1.96 7.79
C ALA A 35 -2.60 -3.40 7.34
N ALA A 36 -1.94 -4.24 8.15
CA ALA A 36 -1.69 -5.66 7.85
C ALA A 36 -2.65 -6.60 8.57
N ALA A 37 -3.44 -6.10 9.54
CA ALA A 37 -4.43 -6.90 10.23
C ALA A 37 -5.62 -7.22 9.31
N THR A 38 -6.22 -8.39 9.49
CA THR A 38 -7.44 -8.77 8.76
C THR A 38 -8.65 -7.97 9.23
N GLY A 39 -8.59 -7.43 10.45
CA GLY A 39 -9.68 -6.71 11.11
C GLY A 39 -10.87 -7.61 11.47
N VAL A 40 -10.67 -8.92 11.52
CA VAL A 40 -11.73 -9.91 11.81
C VAL A 40 -11.49 -10.58 13.16
N SER A 41 -10.34 -11.23 13.37
CA SER A 41 -9.97 -11.88 14.62
C SER A 41 -8.46 -12.07 14.74
N GLU A 42 -7.96 -12.23 15.98
CA GLU A 42 -6.55 -12.55 16.25
C GLU A 42 -6.12 -13.88 15.63
N GLU A 43 -7.03 -14.86 15.54
CA GLU A 43 -6.77 -16.16 14.92
C GLU A 43 -6.48 -16.01 13.43
N MET A 44 -7.32 -15.27 12.70
CA MET A 44 -7.11 -14.98 11.28
C MET A 44 -5.85 -14.17 11.05
N ASP A 45 -5.52 -13.23 11.93
CA ASP A 45 -4.29 -12.44 11.84
C ASP A 45 -3.06 -13.33 12.02
N ARG A 46 -3.12 -14.30 12.94
CA ARG A 46 -2.07 -15.31 13.13
C ARG A 46 -1.93 -16.22 11.92
N GLU A 47 -3.02 -16.76 11.40
CA GLU A 47 -3.03 -17.59 10.19
C GLU A 47 -2.45 -16.84 9.00
N TRP A 48 -2.82 -15.57 8.82
CA TRP A 48 -2.28 -14.72 7.76
C TRP A 48 -0.77 -14.51 7.93
N LEU A 49 -0.32 -14.26 9.15
CA LEU A 49 1.10 -14.08 9.45
C LEU A 49 1.91 -15.34 9.11
N GLU A 50 1.42 -16.50 9.51
CA GLU A 50 2.06 -17.78 9.22
C GLU A 50 2.11 -18.08 7.73
N ALA A 51 0.98 -17.94 7.03
CA ALA A 51 0.91 -18.12 5.57
C ALA A 51 1.80 -17.14 4.79
N SER A 52 1.92 -15.91 5.28
CA SER A 52 2.71 -14.87 4.65
C SER A 52 4.21 -14.99 4.96
N ARG A 53 4.57 -15.56 6.11
CA ARG A 53 5.94 -15.62 6.63
C ARG A 53 6.93 -16.21 5.63
N GLU A 54 6.62 -17.36 5.06
CA GLU A 54 7.51 -18.05 4.12
C GLU A 54 7.77 -17.19 2.86
N LYS A 55 6.72 -16.56 2.35
CA LYS A 55 6.80 -15.66 1.19
C LYS A 55 7.72 -14.46 1.48
N PHE A 56 7.47 -13.77 2.58
CA PHE A 56 8.25 -12.58 2.95
C PHE A 56 9.68 -12.94 3.37
N GLN A 57 9.90 -14.14 3.93
CA GLN A 57 11.24 -14.67 4.20
C GLN A 57 12.06 -14.83 2.92
N LYS A 58 11.45 -15.39 1.86
CA LYS A 58 12.10 -15.50 0.54
C LYS A 58 12.46 -14.13 -0.03
N TYR A 59 11.58 -13.12 0.15
CA TYR A 59 11.86 -11.77 -0.32
C TYR A 59 12.99 -11.10 0.45
N ALA A 60 13.01 -11.23 1.77
CA ALA A 60 14.09 -10.74 2.62
C ALA A 60 15.44 -11.37 2.25
N ALA A 61 15.46 -12.72 2.15
CA ALA A 61 16.66 -13.47 1.78
C ALA A 61 17.22 -13.05 0.40
N ALA A 62 16.33 -12.82 -0.59
CA ALA A 62 16.73 -12.35 -1.92
C ALA A 62 17.38 -10.95 -1.89
N MET A 63 17.13 -10.16 -0.85
CA MET A 63 17.77 -8.85 -0.62
C MET A 63 18.96 -8.93 0.33
N GLY A 64 19.30 -10.12 0.86
CA GLY A 64 20.35 -10.28 1.88
C GLY A 64 19.96 -9.69 3.24
N LEU A 65 18.66 -9.63 3.55
CA LEU A 65 18.09 -9.08 4.78
C LEU A 65 17.46 -10.19 5.63
N GLU A 66 17.36 -9.95 6.94
CA GLU A 66 16.64 -10.82 7.87
C GLU A 66 15.18 -10.36 8.01
N LEU A 67 14.25 -11.31 8.18
CA LEU A 67 12.85 -11.03 8.45
C LEU A 67 12.52 -11.30 9.91
N ILE A 68 11.96 -10.30 10.58
CA ILE A 68 11.35 -10.44 11.91
C ILE A 68 9.84 -10.36 11.74
N CYS A 69 9.14 -11.34 12.30
CA CYS A 69 7.68 -11.34 12.34
C CYS A 69 7.23 -11.02 13.77
N ALA A 70 6.30 -10.08 13.88
CA ALA A 70 5.68 -9.71 15.14
C ALA A 70 4.16 -9.57 14.96
N GLY A 71 3.41 -10.01 15.95
CA GLY A 71 1.96 -9.88 16.02
C GLY A 71 1.53 -9.63 17.46
N GLY A 72 0.36 -9.03 17.63
CA GLY A 72 -0.18 -8.74 18.94
C GLY A 72 -1.57 -8.13 18.84
N ASN A 73 -2.17 -7.88 19.99
CA ASN A 73 -3.55 -7.40 20.13
C ASN A 73 -3.63 -5.90 20.44
N ILE A 74 -2.60 -5.15 20.13
CA ILE A 74 -2.55 -3.69 20.39
C ILE A 74 -3.71 -2.96 19.71
N ASP A 75 -4.19 -3.47 18.58
CA ASP A 75 -5.31 -2.91 17.83
C ASP A 75 -6.62 -2.88 18.64
N LEU A 76 -6.77 -3.78 19.62
CA LEU A 76 -7.93 -3.78 20.53
C LEU A 76 -8.05 -2.49 21.35
N LEU A 77 -6.94 -1.79 21.57
CA LEU A 77 -6.94 -0.50 22.28
C LEU A 77 -7.49 0.64 21.41
N TYR A 78 -7.53 0.46 20.09
CA TYR A 78 -7.86 1.50 19.11
C TYR A 78 -9.13 1.21 18.30
N LEU A 79 -9.91 0.19 18.68
CA LEU A 79 -11.11 -0.26 17.95
C LEU A 79 -12.15 0.85 17.65
N ASN A 80 -12.16 1.91 18.44
CA ASN A 80 -13.13 3.01 18.32
C ASN A 80 -12.47 4.34 17.93
N ASP A 81 -11.14 4.37 17.76
CA ASP A 81 -10.41 5.60 17.45
C ASP A 81 -9.77 5.54 16.08
N THR A 82 -10.45 6.12 15.10
CA THR A 82 -10.00 6.15 13.70
C THR A 82 -9.00 7.28 13.43
N CYS A 83 -8.66 8.10 14.43
CA CYS A 83 -8.20 9.45 14.17
C CYS A 83 -6.69 9.69 14.32
N LEU A 84 -5.95 8.89 15.06
CA LEU A 84 -4.59 9.29 15.48
C LEU A 84 -3.44 8.48 14.87
N GLY A 85 -3.50 8.21 13.56
CA GLY A 85 -2.35 7.59 12.89
C GLY A 85 -2.03 6.22 13.46
N GLY A 86 -3.05 5.42 13.69
CA GLY A 86 -2.99 4.14 14.39
C GLY A 86 -1.86 3.24 13.89
N ASP A 87 -1.64 3.17 12.59
CA ASP A 87 -0.65 2.26 11.99
C ASP A 87 0.77 2.54 12.47
N ALA A 88 1.19 3.80 12.52
CA ALA A 88 2.54 4.16 12.97
C ALA A 88 2.72 3.92 14.48
N ILE A 89 1.72 4.26 15.28
CA ILE A 89 1.76 4.12 16.74
C ILE A 89 1.68 2.64 17.13
N THR A 90 0.75 1.88 16.55
CA THR A 90 0.59 0.45 16.85
C THR A 90 1.81 -0.35 16.41
N THR A 91 2.35 -0.10 15.22
CA THR A 91 3.59 -0.74 14.77
C THR A 91 4.78 -0.36 15.65
N SER A 92 4.86 0.89 16.13
CA SER A 92 5.97 1.32 17.00
C SER A 92 6.05 0.53 18.30
N SER A 93 4.94 -0.02 18.81
CA SER A 93 4.92 -0.87 20.01
C SER A 93 5.80 -2.12 19.84
N PHE A 94 5.74 -2.77 18.68
CA PHE A 94 6.60 -3.91 18.37
C PHE A 94 8.07 -3.49 18.23
N VAL A 95 8.31 -2.32 17.63
CA VAL A 95 9.68 -1.79 17.47
C VAL A 95 10.29 -1.47 18.83
N TYR A 96 9.51 -0.92 19.77
CA TYR A 96 9.95 -0.71 21.15
C TYR A 96 10.24 -2.02 21.89
N ALA A 97 9.46 -3.06 21.68
CA ALA A 97 9.74 -4.38 22.24
C ALA A 97 11.10 -4.93 21.76
N LEU A 98 11.51 -4.55 20.54
CA LEU A 98 12.76 -4.93 19.90
C LEU A 98 13.91 -3.91 20.09
N GLN A 99 13.75 -2.89 20.93
CA GLN A 99 14.72 -1.79 21.09
C GLN A 99 16.12 -2.20 21.62
N LYS A 100 16.28 -3.42 22.10
CA LYS A 100 17.60 -3.98 22.46
C LYS A 100 18.38 -4.51 21.24
N LEU A 101 17.68 -4.79 20.14
CA LEU A 101 18.25 -5.30 18.89
C LEU A 101 18.54 -4.17 17.91
N PHE A 102 17.75 -3.09 17.91
CA PHE A 102 17.79 -2.03 16.91
C PHE A 102 17.98 -0.67 17.54
N SER A 103 18.73 0.17 16.86
CA SER A 103 18.88 1.59 17.17
C SER A 103 18.14 2.52 16.22
N THR A 104 17.72 2.00 15.07
CA THR A 104 17.08 2.77 13.99
C THR A 104 15.93 1.99 13.38
N TYR A 105 14.81 2.68 13.18
CA TYR A 105 13.66 2.17 12.47
C TYR A 105 13.20 3.16 11.39
N TYR A 106 12.98 2.66 10.18
CA TYR A 106 12.43 3.44 9.07
C TYR A 106 10.95 3.15 8.89
N TRP A 107 10.15 4.19 9.07
CA TRP A 107 8.74 4.18 8.69
C TRP A 107 8.60 4.62 7.23
N ALA A 108 8.03 3.77 6.39
CA ALA A 108 7.83 4.07 4.97
C ALA A 108 6.63 5.01 4.80
N SER A 109 6.88 6.22 4.36
CA SER A 109 5.86 7.26 4.18
C SER A 109 4.83 6.89 3.12
N ALA A 110 3.55 7.06 3.42
CA ALA A 110 2.47 6.94 2.44
C ALA A 110 2.34 8.22 1.57
N TYR A 111 2.54 9.39 2.17
CA TYR A 111 2.30 10.69 1.55
C TYR A 111 3.54 11.58 1.55
N PRO A 112 3.68 12.50 0.57
CA PRO A 112 4.72 13.51 0.60
C PRO A 112 4.44 14.57 1.68
N ALA A 113 5.51 15.13 2.25
CA ALA A 113 5.43 16.05 3.39
C ALA A 113 4.67 17.35 3.09
N ASN A 114 4.58 17.76 1.82
CA ASN A 114 3.91 18.99 1.42
C ASN A 114 2.36 18.94 1.50
N ILE A 115 1.79 17.74 1.75
CA ILE A 115 0.33 17.58 1.94
C ILE A 115 -0.02 17.23 3.38
N PHE A 116 0.84 17.58 4.33
CA PHE A 116 0.61 17.40 5.75
C PHE A 116 -0.74 17.98 6.21
N SER A 117 -1.49 17.20 7.00
CA SER A 117 -2.76 17.64 7.58
C SER A 117 -3.11 16.82 8.82
N PHE A 118 -3.61 17.49 9.85
CA PHE A 118 -4.25 16.84 11.01
C PHE A 118 -5.76 16.62 10.84
N ASN A 119 -6.36 17.20 9.83
CA ASN A 119 -7.83 17.18 9.62
C ASN A 119 -8.31 16.05 8.73
N GLN A 120 -7.43 15.08 8.40
CA GLN A 120 -7.77 13.94 7.57
C GLN A 120 -8.10 12.72 8.42
N SER A 121 -8.99 11.88 7.93
CA SER A 121 -9.34 10.59 8.56
C SER A 121 -8.25 9.52 8.42
N ASP A 122 -7.24 9.77 7.57
CA ASP A 122 -6.10 8.89 7.34
C ASP A 122 -4.88 9.46 8.08
N GLY A 123 -4.39 8.72 9.06
CA GLY A 123 -3.22 9.10 9.87
C GLY A 123 -1.94 9.28 9.08
N GLY A 124 -1.84 8.71 7.87
CA GLY A 124 -0.70 8.88 6.97
C GLY A 124 -0.41 10.35 6.64
N PHE A 125 -1.39 11.24 6.70
CA PHE A 125 -1.20 12.68 6.45
C PHE A 125 -0.42 13.40 7.55
N CYS A 126 -0.31 12.86 8.76
CA CYS A 126 0.43 13.47 9.87
C CYS A 126 1.66 12.67 10.32
N GLU A 127 1.97 11.55 9.68
CA GLU A 127 3.07 10.65 10.06
C GLU A 127 4.45 11.33 10.05
N ASN A 128 4.69 12.28 9.17
CA ASN A 128 5.95 13.03 9.12
C ASN A 128 6.26 13.80 10.42
N VAL A 129 5.24 14.12 11.21
CA VAL A 129 5.37 14.70 12.55
C VAL A 129 5.33 13.61 13.60
N SER A 130 4.28 12.78 13.64
CA SER A 130 4.07 11.78 14.69
C SER A 130 5.22 10.77 14.80
N VAL A 131 5.75 10.29 13.68
CA VAL A 131 6.89 9.36 13.65
C VAL A 131 8.15 9.97 14.29
N SER A 132 8.37 11.26 14.14
CA SER A 132 9.53 11.94 14.73
C SER A 132 9.45 12.00 16.26
N TYR A 133 8.24 12.20 16.81
CA TYR A 133 8.02 12.34 18.25
C TYR A 133 8.11 11.02 19.03
N ILE A 134 7.95 9.88 18.39
CA ILE A 134 8.06 8.57 19.04
C ILE A 134 9.51 8.08 19.18
N SER A 135 10.50 8.86 18.76
CA SER A 135 11.92 8.52 18.96
C SER A 135 12.31 8.61 20.43
N THR A 136 13.14 7.66 20.87
CA THR A 136 13.76 7.68 22.19
C THR A 136 15.26 8.03 22.09
N ARG A 137 15.94 8.09 23.25
CA ARG A 137 17.40 8.27 23.26
C ARG A 137 18.14 7.13 22.57
N LYS A 138 17.64 5.88 22.69
CA LYS A 138 18.29 4.66 22.20
C LYS A 138 17.78 4.21 20.84
N LEU A 139 16.52 4.47 20.52
CA LEU A 139 15.85 4.05 19.30
C LEU A 139 15.32 5.26 18.53
N LYS A 140 15.80 5.44 17.31
CA LYS A 140 15.42 6.54 16.43
C LYS A 140 14.46 6.05 15.34
N PHE A 141 13.37 6.78 15.17
CA PHE A 141 12.40 6.58 14.10
C PHE A 141 12.63 7.63 13.04
N TYR A 142 12.75 7.20 11.80
CA TYR A 142 12.88 8.06 10.63
C TYR A 142 11.72 7.83 9.67
N HIS A 143 11.07 8.92 9.28
CA HIS A 143 10.04 8.90 8.27
C HIS A 143 10.69 8.97 6.88
N SER A 144 10.67 7.88 6.13
CA SER A 144 11.39 7.75 4.86
C SER A 144 10.47 7.83 3.66
N GLY A 145 10.81 8.63 2.67
CA GLY A 145 10.07 8.76 1.41
C GLY A 145 9.04 9.88 1.39
N SER A 146 8.97 10.73 2.42
CA SER A 146 8.09 11.90 2.42
C SER A 146 8.62 13.08 1.58
N GLU A 147 9.87 13.04 1.17
CA GLU A 147 10.49 14.03 0.29
C GLU A 147 10.07 13.89 -1.18
N ILE A 148 9.39 12.83 -1.56
CA ILE A 148 9.00 12.52 -2.93
C ILE A 148 7.56 12.03 -2.99
N ASN A 149 6.86 12.35 -4.09
CA ASN A 149 5.51 11.83 -4.32
C ASN A 149 5.53 10.35 -4.73
N ARG A 150 4.36 9.72 -4.71
CA ARG A 150 4.25 8.27 -4.93
C ARG A 150 4.75 7.85 -6.32
N ILE A 151 4.45 8.61 -7.37
CA ILE A 151 4.92 8.27 -8.73
C ILE A 151 6.44 8.36 -8.85
N GLY A 152 7.07 9.25 -8.11
CA GLY A 152 8.52 9.31 -7.98
C GLY A 152 9.10 8.07 -7.31
N LYS A 153 8.44 7.55 -6.27
CA LYS A 153 8.82 6.26 -5.64
C LYS A 153 8.69 5.10 -6.62
N VAL A 154 7.58 5.06 -7.39
CA VAL A 154 7.38 4.04 -8.42
C VAL A 154 8.49 4.09 -9.47
N LYS A 155 8.87 5.29 -9.94
CA LYS A 155 10.02 5.46 -10.85
C LYS A 155 11.31 4.90 -10.26
N TYR A 156 11.57 5.19 -8.98
CA TYR A 156 12.78 4.77 -8.29
C TYR A 156 12.93 3.25 -8.19
N ILE A 157 11.81 2.54 -7.94
CA ILE A 157 11.82 1.09 -7.74
C ILE A 157 11.63 0.29 -9.04
N ALA A 158 11.14 0.92 -10.11
CA ALA A 158 10.64 0.23 -11.30
C ALA A 158 11.68 -0.59 -12.08
N ASP A 159 12.95 -0.22 -11.98
CA ASP A 159 14.03 -0.91 -12.70
C ASP A 159 14.70 -2.01 -11.87
N ASN A 160 14.25 -2.25 -10.63
CA ASN A 160 14.77 -3.32 -9.80
C ASN A 160 14.12 -4.67 -10.17
N PRO A 161 14.91 -5.69 -10.63
CA PRO A 161 14.35 -6.97 -11.12
C PRO A 161 13.62 -7.78 -10.05
N LEU A 162 14.02 -7.65 -8.77
CA LEU A 162 13.31 -8.32 -7.68
C LEU A 162 11.95 -7.67 -7.47
N VAL A 163 11.90 -6.33 -7.40
CA VAL A 163 10.64 -5.60 -7.22
C VAL A 163 9.64 -5.89 -8.33
N GLN A 164 10.11 -5.99 -9.58
CA GLN A 164 9.25 -6.34 -10.72
C GLN A 164 8.50 -7.66 -10.52
N LYS A 165 9.12 -8.63 -9.84
CA LYS A 165 8.55 -9.96 -9.59
C LYS A 165 7.69 -10.06 -8.34
N VAL A 166 7.98 -9.25 -7.32
CA VAL A 166 7.42 -9.48 -5.98
C VAL A 166 6.60 -8.31 -5.43
N LEU A 167 6.49 -7.20 -6.17
CA LEU A 167 5.71 -6.02 -5.75
C LEU A 167 4.27 -6.44 -5.45
N THR A 168 3.85 -6.23 -4.21
CA THR A 168 2.51 -6.59 -3.73
C THR A 168 1.86 -5.34 -3.12
N VAL A 169 0.71 -4.93 -3.65
CA VAL A 169 -0.02 -3.75 -3.17
C VAL A 169 -1.46 -4.07 -2.77
N CYS A 170 -1.93 -5.26 -3.11
CA CYS A 170 -3.27 -5.72 -2.81
C CYS A 170 -3.42 -6.02 -1.32
N GLY A 171 -4.56 -5.63 -0.73
CA GLY A 171 -4.90 -5.99 0.64
C GLY A 171 -5.66 -7.32 0.75
N GLU A 172 -5.89 -8.02 -0.37
CA GLU A 172 -6.54 -9.32 -0.36
C GLU A 172 -5.57 -10.41 0.14
N LEU A 173 -6.07 -11.35 0.90
CA LEU A 173 -5.26 -12.36 1.61
C LEU A 173 -4.51 -13.34 0.69
N ASP A 174 -4.98 -13.52 -0.55
CA ASP A 174 -4.48 -14.56 -1.47
C ASP A 174 -3.17 -14.24 -2.21
N ALA A 175 -2.37 -13.35 -1.66
CA ALA A 175 -0.96 -13.16 -2.02
C ALA A 175 -0.65 -12.59 -3.42
N PHE A 176 -1.60 -12.41 -4.32
CA PHE A 176 -1.41 -11.83 -5.64
C PHE A 176 -2.19 -10.53 -5.83
N ASN A 177 -1.63 -9.62 -6.62
CA ASN A 177 -2.35 -8.40 -6.96
C ASN A 177 -3.59 -8.74 -7.79
N CYS A 178 -4.78 -8.45 -7.28
CA CYS A 178 -6.06 -8.79 -7.94
C CYS A 178 -6.30 -8.03 -9.25
N GLY A 179 -5.56 -6.94 -9.50
CA GLY A 179 -5.69 -6.11 -10.70
C GLY A 179 -6.99 -5.31 -10.81
N CYS A 180 -7.81 -5.26 -9.77
CA CYS A 180 -9.11 -4.59 -9.79
C CYS A 180 -9.43 -3.74 -8.55
N CYS A 181 -8.75 -3.93 -7.41
CA CYS A 181 -8.91 -3.04 -6.27
C CYS A 181 -8.20 -1.69 -6.52
N PHE A 182 -8.58 -0.67 -5.77
CA PHE A 182 -8.04 0.69 -5.94
C PHE A 182 -6.50 0.75 -5.82
N LYS A 183 -5.87 -0.05 -4.93
CA LYS A 183 -4.41 -0.11 -4.80
C LYS A 183 -3.76 -0.70 -6.05
N CYS A 184 -4.33 -1.78 -6.61
CA CYS A 184 -3.83 -2.39 -7.84
C CYS A 184 -4.03 -1.48 -9.05
N LEU A 185 -5.22 -0.87 -9.20
CA LEU A 185 -5.51 0.05 -10.31
C LEU A 185 -4.59 1.26 -10.28
N ARG A 186 -4.39 1.87 -9.12
CA ARG A 186 -3.46 2.98 -8.92
C ARG A 186 -2.05 2.61 -9.36
N THR A 187 -1.51 1.51 -8.81
CA THR A 187 -0.13 1.11 -9.09
C THR A 187 0.07 0.72 -10.56
N MET A 188 -0.89 0.02 -11.17
CA MET A 188 -0.83 -0.26 -12.62
C MET A 188 -0.92 1.02 -13.45
N SER A 189 -1.74 2.00 -13.04
CA SER A 189 -1.84 3.30 -13.71
C SER A 189 -0.53 4.09 -13.60
N GLU A 190 0.12 4.07 -12.43
CA GLU A 190 1.43 4.67 -12.21
C GLU A 190 2.50 4.02 -13.10
N LEU A 191 2.58 2.68 -13.10
CA LEU A 191 3.50 1.92 -13.95
C LEU A 191 3.23 2.12 -15.44
N TYR A 192 1.96 2.23 -15.85
CA TYR A 192 1.58 2.53 -17.23
C TYR A 192 1.99 3.95 -17.61
N ALA A 193 1.77 4.93 -16.72
CA ALA A 193 2.15 6.31 -16.95
C ALA A 193 3.66 6.48 -17.19
N ILE A 194 4.50 5.72 -16.50
CA ILE A 194 5.97 5.71 -16.69
C ILE A 194 6.44 4.71 -17.75
N LYS A 195 5.55 4.06 -18.49
CA LYS A 195 5.83 3.06 -19.55
C LYS A 195 6.60 1.83 -19.06
N LYS A 196 6.41 1.42 -17.81
CA LYS A 196 7.11 0.28 -17.18
C LYS A 196 6.17 -0.88 -16.80
N LEU A 197 4.86 -0.79 -17.07
CA LEU A 197 3.89 -1.80 -16.64
C LEU A 197 4.23 -3.22 -17.15
N GLU A 198 4.81 -3.34 -18.33
CA GLU A 198 5.22 -4.64 -18.91
C GLU A 198 6.29 -5.37 -18.09
N LEU A 199 7.15 -4.61 -17.40
CA LEU A 199 8.18 -5.22 -16.56
C LEU A 199 7.58 -5.91 -15.31
N PHE A 200 6.32 -5.62 -14.99
CA PHE A 200 5.60 -6.13 -13.83
C PHE A 200 4.53 -7.18 -14.16
N LYS A 201 4.61 -7.82 -15.32
CA LYS A 201 3.62 -8.84 -15.73
C LYS A 201 3.55 -10.05 -14.80
N ASP A 202 4.62 -10.34 -14.08
CA ASP A 202 4.66 -11.42 -13.09
C ASP A 202 3.94 -11.03 -11.79
N SER A 203 3.83 -9.73 -11.49
CA SER A 203 3.17 -9.19 -10.29
C SER A 203 1.76 -8.66 -10.57
N PHE A 204 1.47 -8.23 -11.79
CA PHE A 204 0.20 -7.63 -12.17
C PHE A 204 -0.34 -8.19 -13.48
N PRO A 205 -1.68 -8.22 -13.67
CA PRO A 205 -2.31 -8.58 -14.93
C PRO A 205 -2.19 -7.44 -15.97
N ALA A 206 -0.95 -7.16 -16.41
CA ALA A 206 -0.60 -6.02 -17.27
C ALA A 206 -1.38 -6.00 -18.59
N ASP A 207 -1.49 -7.16 -19.27
CA ASP A 207 -2.23 -7.27 -20.53
C ASP A 207 -3.72 -6.98 -20.35
N ASN A 208 -4.32 -7.46 -19.26
CA ASN A 208 -5.72 -7.16 -18.93
C ASN A 208 -5.91 -5.66 -18.66
N TYR A 209 -4.98 -5.02 -17.94
CA TYR A 209 -5.05 -3.58 -17.73
C TYR A 209 -5.01 -2.80 -19.04
N LYS A 210 -4.08 -3.11 -19.95
CA LYS A 210 -3.96 -2.44 -21.24
C LYS A 210 -5.17 -2.66 -22.13
N LYS A 211 -5.65 -3.90 -22.23
CA LYS A 211 -6.86 -4.23 -23.00
C LYS A 211 -8.08 -3.45 -22.54
N HIS A 212 -8.19 -3.21 -21.24
CA HIS A 212 -9.31 -2.54 -20.60
C HIS A 212 -8.94 -1.17 -20.02
N PHE A 213 -7.93 -0.50 -20.56
CA PHE A 213 -7.37 0.76 -20.05
C PHE A 213 -8.47 1.80 -19.77
N ILE A 214 -9.40 2.01 -20.70
CA ILE A 214 -10.46 3.01 -20.56
C ILE A 214 -11.27 2.78 -19.28
N SER A 215 -11.79 1.59 -19.08
CA SER A 215 -12.60 1.27 -17.90
C SER A 215 -11.79 1.21 -16.61
N LYS A 216 -10.59 0.62 -16.65
CA LYS A 216 -9.70 0.50 -15.49
C LYS A 216 -9.21 1.86 -15.00
N PHE A 217 -8.81 2.73 -15.92
CA PHE A 217 -8.36 4.06 -15.56
C PHE A 217 -9.52 4.98 -15.15
N ALA A 218 -10.70 4.83 -15.77
CA ALA A 218 -11.91 5.53 -15.32
C ALA A 218 -12.31 5.13 -13.88
N GLN A 219 -12.14 3.87 -13.51
CA GLN A 219 -12.33 3.42 -12.11
C GLN A 219 -11.32 4.08 -11.17
N GLU A 220 -10.03 4.15 -11.53
CA GLU A 220 -9.02 4.84 -10.72
C GLU A 220 -9.36 6.30 -10.51
N LEU A 221 -9.72 7.01 -11.60
CA LEU A 221 -10.14 8.42 -11.53
C LEU A 221 -11.36 8.65 -10.63
N SER A 222 -12.26 7.66 -10.53
CA SER A 222 -13.49 7.78 -9.72
C SER A 222 -13.25 7.71 -8.23
N THR A 223 -12.12 7.18 -7.79
CA THR A 223 -11.78 7.05 -6.37
C THR A 223 -11.44 8.39 -5.72
N ASP A 224 -11.16 9.40 -6.56
CA ASP A 224 -10.89 10.79 -6.14
C ASP A 224 -9.90 10.88 -4.99
N HIS A 225 -8.72 10.26 -5.16
CA HIS A 225 -7.63 10.29 -4.19
C HIS A 225 -6.52 11.26 -4.62
N PRO A 226 -6.72 12.59 -4.49
CA PRO A 226 -5.61 13.53 -4.61
C PRO A 226 -4.58 13.23 -3.51
N PRO A 227 -3.29 13.32 -3.77
CA PRO A 227 -2.66 13.84 -5.00
C PRO A 227 -2.40 12.78 -6.08
N PHE A 228 -2.60 11.49 -5.81
CA PHE A 228 -2.15 10.38 -6.66
C PHE A 228 -2.70 10.47 -8.08
N THR A 229 -4.00 10.69 -8.22
CA THR A 229 -4.65 10.78 -9.53
C THR A 229 -4.09 11.92 -10.37
N THR A 230 -3.85 13.09 -9.76
CA THR A 230 -3.25 14.25 -10.42
C THR A 230 -1.83 13.95 -10.90
N ASP A 231 -1.02 13.30 -10.07
CA ASP A 231 0.34 12.91 -10.41
C ASP A 231 0.37 11.93 -11.58
N ILE A 232 -0.54 10.94 -11.61
CA ILE A 232 -0.67 9.98 -12.72
C ILE A 232 -1.01 10.69 -14.02
N ILE A 233 -2.01 11.59 -14.01
CA ILE A 233 -2.42 12.36 -15.20
C ILE A 233 -1.26 13.20 -15.72
N ASN A 234 -0.56 13.90 -14.83
CA ASN A 234 0.59 14.73 -15.20
C ASN A 234 1.72 13.89 -15.81
N GLU A 235 2.00 12.73 -15.21
CA GLU A 235 3.02 11.83 -15.74
C GLU A 235 2.63 11.24 -17.10
N MET A 236 1.36 10.88 -17.30
CA MET A 236 0.88 10.44 -18.61
C MET A 236 1.05 11.55 -19.67
N LYS A 237 0.74 12.81 -19.33
CA LYS A 237 0.97 13.95 -20.21
C LYS A 237 2.44 14.13 -20.56
N ASN A 238 3.33 14.08 -19.55
CA ASN A 238 4.78 14.19 -19.73
C ASN A 238 5.32 13.11 -20.68
N ASN A 239 4.80 11.90 -20.56
CA ASN A 239 5.16 10.77 -21.41
C ASN A 239 4.35 10.68 -22.72
N ARG A 240 3.57 11.73 -23.06
CA ARG A 240 2.74 11.80 -24.28
C ARG A 240 1.74 10.64 -24.41
N ILE A 241 1.25 10.13 -23.30
CA ILE A 241 0.18 9.12 -23.26
C ILE A 241 -1.16 9.88 -23.30
N LYS A 242 -1.93 9.66 -24.37
CA LYS A 242 -3.25 10.29 -24.53
C LYS A 242 -4.27 9.59 -23.64
N ILE A 243 -5.01 10.37 -22.86
CA ILE A 243 -6.16 9.90 -22.09
C ILE A 243 -7.41 10.25 -22.89
N PRO A 244 -8.15 9.25 -23.43
CA PRO A 244 -9.38 9.49 -24.20
C PRO A 244 -10.43 10.20 -23.33
N PHE A 245 -11.17 11.14 -23.90
CA PHE A 245 -12.22 11.89 -23.18
C PHE A 245 -13.27 10.98 -22.55
N ILE A 246 -13.57 9.85 -23.18
CA ILE A 246 -14.50 8.84 -22.67
C ILE A 246 -14.10 8.31 -21.27
N VAL A 247 -12.82 8.33 -20.89
CA VAL A 247 -12.33 7.95 -19.56
C VAL A 247 -12.91 8.87 -18.50
N TYR A 248 -12.88 10.18 -18.74
CA TYR A 248 -13.43 11.18 -17.80
C TYR A 248 -14.96 11.07 -17.72
N LEU A 249 -15.61 10.85 -18.86
CA LEU A 249 -17.07 10.69 -18.93
C LEU A 249 -17.52 9.44 -18.14
N LEU A 250 -16.87 8.30 -18.35
CA LEU A 250 -17.17 7.07 -17.62
C LEU A 250 -16.86 7.21 -16.12
N SER A 251 -15.75 7.85 -15.77
CA SER A 251 -15.42 8.11 -14.37
C SER A 251 -16.52 8.90 -13.68
N PHE A 252 -16.96 10.00 -14.30
CA PHE A 252 -17.94 10.90 -13.70
C PHE A 252 -19.37 10.32 -13.69
N LEU A 253 -19.84 9.75 -14.82
CA LEU A 253 -21.24 9.32 -14.96
C LEU A 253 -21.51 7.92 -14.42
N VAL A 254 -20.51 7.03 -14.40
CA VAL A 254 -20.71 5.62 -14.03
C VAL A 254 -19.98 5.27 -12.75
N TYR A 255 -18.66 5.40 -12.73
CA TYR A 255 -17.87 4.86 -11.62
C TYR A 255 -17.94 5.70 -10.35
N LYS A 256 -17.97 7.03 -10.43
CA LYS A 256 -18.08 7.90 -9.25
C LYS A 256 -19.41 7.72 -8.51
N PRO A 257 -20.58 7.69 -9.17
CA PRO A 257 -21.85 7.37 -8.52
C PRO A 257 -21.86 5.96 -7.88
N LEU A 258 -21.32 4.94 -8.58
CA LEU A 258 -21.22 3.59 -8.04
C LEU A 258 -20.30 3.53 -6.81
N TYR A 259 -19.18 4.23 -6.83
CA TYR A 259 -18.26 4.32 -5.69
C TYR A 259 -18.93 5.01 -4.49
N MET A 260 -19.65 6.12 -4.71
CA MET A 260 -20.39 6.83 -3.65
C MET A 260 -21.51 5.96 -3.06
N LEU A 261 -22.27 5.28 -3.92
CA LEU A 261 -23.33 4.36 -3.49
C LEU A 261 -22.75 3.24 -2.63
N ARG A 262 -21.69 2.59 -3.09
CA ARG A 262 -20.99 1.56 -2.34
C ARG A 262 -20.46 2.07 -0.99
N SER A 263 -19.85 3.26 -0.97
CA SER A 263 -19.35 3.87 0.27
C SER A 263 -20.47 4.08 1.31
N LYS A 264 -21.65 4.50 0.87
CA LYS A 264 -22.83 4.64 1.74
C LYS A 264 -23.38 3.28 2.22
N LEU A 265 -23.42 2.29 1.31
CA LEU A 265 -24.01 0.98 1.59
C LEU A 265 -23.11 0.08 2.46
N LYS A 266 -21.77 0.30 2.47
CA LYS A 266 -20.87 -0.51 3.31
C LYS A 266 -21.14 -0.39 4.82
N HIS A 267 -21.82 0.67 5.26
CA HIS A 267 -22.21 0.85 6.66
C HIS A 267 -23.48 0.08 7.04
N ILE A 268 -24.21 -0.49 6.06
CA ILE A 268 -25.41 -1.28 6.31
C ILE A 268 -25.01 -2.76 6.35
N VAL A 269 -24.87 -3.31 7.55
CA VAL A 269 -24.31 -4.66 7.80
C VAL A 269 -24.99 -5.78 7.01
N TRP A 270 -26.32 -5.74 6.84
CA TRP A 270 -27.04 -6.76 6.10
C TRP A 270 -26.82 -6.66 4.58
N LEU A 271 -26.72 -5.46 4.02
CA LEU A 271 -26.34 -5.24 2.62
C LEU A 271 -24.92 -5.71 2.34
N ARG A 272 -23.98 -5.50 3.26
CA ARG A 272 -22.63 -6.04 3.18
C ARG A 272 -22.65 -7.56 3.04
N ARG A 273 -23.47 -8.27 3.84
CA ARG A 273 -23.66 -9.75 3.71
C ARG A 273 -24.28 -10.15 2.39
N LEU A 274 -25.23 -9.37 1.84
CA LEU A 274 -25.83 -9.60 0.52
C LEU A 274 -24.82 -9.39 -0.61
N PHE A 275 -24.00 -8.35 -0.57
CA PHE A 275 -22.93 -8.11 -1.54
C PHE A 275 -21.94 -9.29 -1.57
N TYR A 276 -21.53 -9.80 -0.41
CA TYR A 276 -20.69 -10.99 -0.33
C TYR A 276 -21.40 -12.25 -0.84
N LYS A 277 -22.68 -12.46 -0.47
CA LYS A 277 -23.43 -13.68 -0.82
C LYS A 277 -23.73 -13.79 -2.33
N PHE A 278 -23.90 -12.68 -3.03
CA PHE A 278 -24.25 -12.66 -4.47
C PHE A 278 -23.09 -12.34 -5.39
N ASN A 279 -21.85 -12.26 -4.88
CA ASN A 279 -20.67 -11.88 -5.68
C ASN A 279 -20.89 -10.60 -6.51
N LEU A 280 -21.70 -9.67 -6.00
CA LEU A 280 -22.03 -8.43 -6.71
C LEU A 280 -20.79 -7.57 -6.94
N ASP A 281 -19.80 -7.66 -6.04
CA ASP A 281 -18.50 -7.01 -6.19
C ASP A 281 -17.73 -7.54 -7.41
N GLU A 282 -17.82 -8.85 -7.69
CA GLU A 282 -17.20 -9.47 -8.86
C GLU A 282 -17.88 -9.06 -10.15
N LYS A 283 -19.22 -9.05 -10.16
CA LYS A 283 -20.02 -8.72 -11.35
C LYS A 283 -20.01 -7.23 -11.69
N ILE A 284 -20.04 -6.35 -10.68
CA ILE A 284 -20.13 -4.90 -10.90
C ILE A 284 -18.75 -4.26 -11.04
N LEU A 285 -17.76 -4.73 -10.31
CA LEU A 285 -16.41 -4.13 -10.24
C LEU A 285 -15.30 -5.04 -10.80
N GLY A 286 -15.65 -6.22 -11.31
CA GLY A 286 -14.69 -7.18 -11.86
C GLY A 286 -13.73 -7.76 -10.81
N ARG A 287 -14.13 -7.82 -9.53
CA ARG A 287 -13.36 -8.45 -8.47
C ARG A 287 -13.67 -9.93 -8.39
N LYS A 288 -12.65 -10.79 -8.48
CA LYS A 288 -12.77 -12.19 -8.09
C LYS A 288 -12.71 -12.28 -6.57
N GLN A 289 -13.65 -12.99 -5.94
CA GLN A 289 -13.45 -13.45 -4.57
C GLN A 289 -12.34 -14.49 -4.59
N GLY A 290 -11.37 -14.37 -3.67
CA GLY A 290 -10.49 -15.46 -3.35
C GLY A 290 -11.35 -16.68 -2.98
N SER A 291 -11.10 -17.81 -3.62
CA SER A 291 -11.69 -19.09 -3.24
C SER A 291 -11.39 -19.35 -1.77
N LYS A 292 -12.43 -19.79 -1.05
CA LYS A 292 -12.37 -20.18 0.37
C LYS A 292 -11.19 -21.07 0.70
#